data_a71e9081ec1558e8f1d46dfb10869dc1
#
_entry.id   a71e9081ec1558e8f1d46dfb10869dc1
#
_cell.length_a   1.000
_cell.length_b   1.000
_cell.length_c   1.000
_cell.angle_alpha   90.00
_cell.angle_beta   90.00
_cell.angle_gamma   90.00
#
_symmetry.space_group_name_H-M   'P 1'
#
loop_
_entity.id
_entity.type
_entity.pdbx_description
1 polymer ?
#
loop_
_entity_poly.entity_id
_entity_poly.type
_entity_poly.pdbx_seq_one_letter_code
_entity_poly.pdbx_strand_id
1 'polypeptide(L)'
;MDYNVYNYYIGNYAQKPMTKYDTHKSSELRSVMKNIAKMTQSSPVYLVQLSKAKQEYALNIKDAAISFNNTLSMLSEDSKDSVFGRKKAVSSDEGQAAVKIVSDDYDRLPENPTLRVNHLAKTQVNMGNEYYTTGKGLSAGTYRFRVSVCDDNYDFQYNIRKDATHKEVIEGLCSFINKAKIGLTATPVSRTSDKIMMRIESDMTGSVNGENLFSFADRAGDGGDGRGIVSYYNMNNVASSPCNASFEWNGETKEALGNTFVMGRSLEVSLYRPGEQGTQISYVPDSDKILGGIRELMKFYNKLVNSTDKYCTETGQNTRLVKEYRNLLRPYASELESSGISFDENGYMKLDEALATQSALDGDMEKLLGSGSVLNQKLQKKNDQIKLNPMDYVEKKIVSYLDYGKPPKGYSYITSLYSGMLFNYYC
;
A
#
# COMPACT_ATOMS: atom_id res chain seq x y z
N MET A 1 27.91 -32.04 25.84
CA MET A 1 27.20 -30.85 26.32
C MET A 1 26.98 -30.98 27.78
N ASP A 2 27.49 -30.21 28.25
CA ASP A 2 28.08 -29.64 29.46
C ASP A 2 27.46 -30.17 30.75
N TYR A 3 28.05 -31.21 31.18
CA TYR A 3 28.15 -31.58 32.58
C TYR A 3 28.58 -30.40 33.48
N ASN A 4 29.05 -29.29 32.88
CA ASN A 4 29.61 -28.17 33.61
C ASN A 4 28.55 -27.27 34.29
N VAL A 5 27.36 -27.08 33.72
CA VAL A 5 26.32 -26.24 34.38
C VAL A 5 25.73 -26.97 35.58
N TYR A 6 25.53 -28.28 35.46
CA TYR A 6 24.99 -29.09 36.54
C TYR A 6 26.02 -29.23 37.68
N ASN A 7 27.31 -29.48 37.35
CA ASN A 7 28.39 -29.53 38.31
C ASN A 7 28.71 -28.15 38.92
N TYR A 8 28.54 -27.05 38.18
CA TYR A 8 28.69 -25.70 38.71
C TYR A 8 27.64 -25.40 39.79
N TYR A 9 26.38 -25.74 39.56
CA TYR A 9 25.34 -25.56 40.57
C TYR A 9 25.48 -26.50 41.74
N ILE A 10 25.79 -27.76 41.53
CA ILE A 10 26.01 -28.72 42.61
C ILE A 10 27.28 -28.37 43.40
N GLY A 11 28.37 -27.99 42.72
CA GLY A 11 29.60 -27.61 43.38
C GLY A 11 29.47 -26.35 44.24
N ASN A 12 28.73 -25.35 43.77
CA ASN A 12 28.51 -24.14 44.54
C ASN A 12 27.52 -24.33 45.72
N TYR A 13 26.56 -25.24 45.60
CA TYR A 13 25.66 -25.57 46.72
C TYR A 13 26.25 -26.58 47.71
N ALA A 14 27.09 -27.52 47.26
CA ALA A 14 27.72 -28.52 48.12
C ALA A 14 28.90 -27.97 48.92
N GLN A 15 29.53 -26.87 48.48
CA GLN A 15 30.70 -26.29 49.17
C GLN A 15 30.38 -25.18 50.17
N LYS A 16 29.12 -24.75 50.30
CA LYS A 16 28.73 -23.81 51.34
C LYS A 16 28.50 -24.55 52.66
N PRO A 17 29.22 -24.21 53.71
CA PRO A 17 28.92 -24.78 55.03
C PRO A 17 27.47 -24.37 55.43
N MET A 18 26.65 -25.36 55.77
CA MET A 18 25.27 -25.11 56.23
C MET A 18 25.33 -24.19 57.43
N THR A 19 24.73 -23.04 57.33
CA THR A 19 24.60 -22.12 58.43
C THR A 19 23.30 -22.45 59.22
N LYS A 20 23.25 -22.08 60.51
CA LYS A 20 22.06 -22.28 61.35
C LYS A 20 20.78 -21.57 60.80
N TYR A 21 20.89 -20.79 59.75
CA TYR A 21 19.78 -20.10 59.06
C TYR A 21 19.34 -20.81 57.77
N ASP A 22 20.00 -21.92 57.41
CA ASP A 22 19.63 -22.71 56.22
C ASP A 22 18.41 -23.57 56.57
N THR A 23 17.26 -23.19 56.02
CA THR A 23 16.00 -23.83 56.34
C THR A 23 15.73 -25.13 55.58
N HIS A 24 16.62 -25.48 54.62
CA HIS A 24 16.46 -26.69 53.80
C HIS A 24 17.15 -27.90 54.43
N LYS A 25 16.34 -28.89 54.79
CA LYS A 25 16.85 -30.17 55.27
C LYS A 25 17.51 -30.95 54.09
N SER A 26 18.62 -31.57 54.36
CA SER A 26 19.32 -32.43 53.39
C SER A 26 18.42 -33.52 52.78
N SER A 27 17.42 -33.99 53.56
CA SER A 27 16.42 -34.95 53.10
C SER A 27 15.44 -34.36 52.06
N GLU A 28 15.08 -33.08 52.20
CA GLU A 28 14.20 -32.38 51.25
C GLU A 28 14.89 -32.12 49.92
N LEU A 29 16.13 -31.67 49.96
CA LEU A 29 16.96 -31.53 48.75
C LEU A 29 17.17 -32.87 48.04
N ARG A 30 17.41 -33.97 48.74
CA ARG A 30 17.47 -35.31 48.16
C ARG A 30 16.12 -35.75 47.56
N SER A 31 15.02 -35.40 48.20
CA SER A 31 13.67 -35.65 47.65
C SER A 31 13.42 -34.90 46.39
N VAL A 32 13.77 -33.60 46.33
CA VAL A 32 13.65 -32.77 45.15
C VAL A 32 14.56 -33.30 44.02
N MET A 33 15.80 -33.65 44.33
CA MET A 33 16.73 -34.26 43.35
C MET A 33 16.20 -35.61 42.83
N LYS A 34 15.63 -36.47 43.71
CA LYS A 34 14.95 -37.71 43.25
C LYS A 34 13.73 -37.43 42.36
N ASN A 35 12.97 -36.42 42.66
CA ASN A 35 11.82 -36.03 41.84
C ASN A 35 12.27 -35.46 40.50
N ILE A 36 13.31 -34.62 40.48
CA ILE A 36 13.93 -34.13 39.24
C ILE A 36 14.49 -35.29 38.43
N ALA A 37 15.21 -36.22 39.05
CA ALA A 37 15.74 -37.42 38.39
C ALA A 37 14.61 -38.33 37.85
N LYS A 38 13.50 -38.46 38.58
CA LYS A 38 12.31 -39.18 38.07
C LYS A 38 11.62 -38.46 36.92
N MET A 39 11.48 -37.15 37.02
CA MET A 39 10.96 -36.33 35.91
C MET A 39 11.89 -36.45 34.69
N THR A 40 13.19 -36.40 34.87
CA THR A 40 14.13 -36.61 33.78
C THR A 40 14.08 -38.03 33.21
N GLN A 41 13.81 -39.08 33.97
CA GLN A 41 13.65 -40.45 33.45
C GLN A 41 12.33 -40.72 32.71
N SER A 42 11.32 -39.91 32.89
CA SER A 42 9.98 -40.11 32.32
C SER A 42 9.67 -39.31 31.06
N SER A 43 10.50 -38.35 30.69
CA SER A 43 10.26 -37.58 29.51
C SER A 43 11.11 -38.07 28.32
N PRO A 44 10.58 -38.20 27.10
CA PRO A 44 11.24 -38.79 25.95
C PRO A 44 12.37 -37.91 25.38
N VAL A 45 13.51 -38.52 25.03
CA VAL A 45 14.53 -37.85 24.18
C VAL A 45 14.09 -37.94 22.75
N TYR A 46 13.89 -36.79 22.11
CA TYR A 46 13.60 -36.71 20.68
C TYR A 46 14.89 -36.44 19.91
N LEU A 47 15.27 -37.37 19.04
CA LEU A 47 16.30 -37.12 18.05
C LEU A 47 15.65 -36.53 16.83
N VAL A 48 15.93 -35.29 16.54
CA VAL A 48 15.50 -34.66 15.27
C VAL A 48 16.64 -34.81 14.28
N GLN A 49 16.48 -35.69 13.30
CA GLN A 49 17.37 -35.71 12.14
C GLN A 49 17.07 -34.48 11.29
N LEU A 50 17.99 -33.52 11.32
CA LEU A 50 17.90 -32.25 10.58
C LEU A 50 18.23 -32.50 9.09
N SER A 51 17.33 -33.08 8.33
CA SER A 51 17.43 -33.05 6.86
C SER A 51 17.15 -31.64 6.34
N LYS A 52 17.64 -31.33 5.14
CA LYS A 52 17.43 -30.02 4.51
C LYS A 52 15.94 -29.69 4.40
N ALA A 53 15.10 -30.65 4.01
CA ALA A 53 13.64 -30.47 3.92
C ALA A 53 13.00 -30.10 5.28
N LYS A 54 13.47 -30.71 6.38
CA LYS A 54 12.99 -30.42 7.74
C LYS A 54 13.39 -29.00 8.19
N GLN A 55 14.60 -28.57 7.85
CA GLN A 55 15.08 -27.21 8.17
C GLN A 55 14.29 -26.17 7.37
N GLU A 56 14.16 -26.36 6.05
CA GLU A 56 13.39 -25.45 5.19
C GLU A 56 11.93 -25.35 5.64
N TYR A 57 11.32 -26.47 5.98
CA TYR A 57 9.94 -26.47 6.49
C TYR A 57 9.81 -25.67 7.78
N ALA A 58 10.67 -25.94 8.78
CA ALA A 58 10.63 -25.24 10.07
C ALA A 58 10.83 -23.71 9.90
N LEU A 59 11.76 -23.30 9.03
CA LEU A 59 12.00 -21.88 8.73
C LEU A 59 10.81 -21.27 8.01
N ASN A 60 10.28 -21.93 6.98
CA ASN A 60 9.17 -21.42 6.19
C ASN A 60 7.89 -21.23 7.02
N ILE A 61 7.54 -22.18 7.90
CA ILE A 61 6.38 -22.03 8.79
C ILE A 61 6.60 -20.95 9.85
N LYS A 62 7.82 -20.81 10.37
CA LYS A 62 8.16 -19.74 11.32
C LYS A 62 8.00 -18.37 10.66
N ASP A 63 8.60 -18.16 9.49
CA ASP A 63 8.52 -16.89 8.75
C ASP A 63 7.08 -16.54 8.36
N ALA A 64 6.34 -17.55 7.87
CA ALA A 64 4.94 -17.35 7.52
C ALA A 64 4.08 -17.02 8.76
N ALA A 65 4.33 -17.67 9.91
CA ALA A 65 3.62 -17.39 11.15
C ALA A 65 3.95 -15.98 11.70
N ILE A 66 5.18 -15.52 11.59
CA ILE A 66 5.59 -14.15 11.97
C ILE A 66 4.84 -13.14 11.10
N SER A 67 4.90 -13.32 9.78
CA SER A 67 4.24 -12.40 8.84
C SER A 67 2.72 -12.40 9.01
N PHE A 68 2.12 -13.57 9.22
CA PHE A 68 0.69 -13.72 9.51
C PHE A 68 0.32 -12.98 10.81
N ASN A 69 1.13 -13.12 11.85
CA ASN A 69 0.92 -12.46 13.13
C ASN A 69 1.03 -10.93 13.03
N ASN A 70 2.00 -10.44 12.27
CA ASN A 70 2.16 -9.01 12.02
C ASN A 70 0.92 -8.43 11.31
N THR A 71 0.40 -9.14 10.30
CA THR A 71 -0.83 -8.72 9.61
C THR A 71 -2.05 -8.74 10.55
N LEU A 72 -2.19 -9.79 11.38
CA LEU A 72 -3.25 -9.85 12.39
C LEU A 72 -3.15 -8.71 13.41
N SER A 73 -1.93 -8.36 13.82
CA SER A 73 -1.70 -7.24 14.73
C SER A 73 -2.09 -5.90 14.10
N MET A 74 -1.73 -5.68 12.83
CA MET A 74 -2.16 -4.48 12.09
C MET A 74 -3.68 -4.37 11.95
N LEU A 75 -4.36 -5.51 11.77
CA LEU A 75 -5.83 -5.56 11.71
C LEU A 75 -6.48 -5.36 13.07
N SER A 76 -5.81 -5.73 14.17
CA SER A 76 -6.32 -5.60 15.55
C SER A 76 -5.83 -4.33 16.26
N GLU A 77 -5.13 -3.45 15.58
CA GLU A 77 -4.64 -2.20 16.15
C GLU A 77 -5.81 -1.29 16.52
N ASP A 78 -5.88 -0.89 17.79
CA ASP A 78 -6.99 -0.09 18.34
C ASP A 78 -6.65 1.41 18.24
N SER A 79 -6.27 1.84 17.04
CA SER A 79 -5.91 3.22 16.76
C SER A 79 -6.76 3.76 15.60
N LYS A 80 -6.88 5.09 15.52
CA LYS A 80 -7.52 5.76 14.37
C LYS A 80 -6.82 5.41 13.03
N ASP A 81 -5.58 4.95 13.11
CA ASP A 81 -4.76 4.51 11.97
C ASP A 81 -4.96 3.02 11.63
N SER A 82 -5.79 2.30 12.39
CA SER A 82 -6.10 0.90 12.11
C SER A 82 -6.69 0.75 10.72
N VAL A 83 -6.47 -0.40 10.10
CA VAL A 83 -6.98 -0.69 8.75
C VAL A 83 -8.51 -0.53 8.70
N PHE A 84 -9.22 -0.96 9.76
CA PHE A 84 -10.67 -0.83 9.88
C PHE A 84 -11.14 0.59 10.26
N GLY A 85 -10.31 1.38 10.93
CA GLY A 85 -10.60 2.77 11.27
C GLY A 85 -10.50 3.74 10.09
N ARG A 86 -9.88 3.32 8.98
CA ARG A 86 -9.69 4.17 7.80
C ARG A 86 -10.99 4.36 7.03
N LYS A 87 -11.22 5.61 6.61
CA LYS A 87 -12.40 6.01 5.85
C LYS A 87 -12.03 6.44 4.44
N LYS A 88 -12.94 6.19 3.52
CA LYS A 88 -12.91 6.67 2.13
C LYS A 88 -14.10 7.61 1.93
N ALA A 89 -13.86 8.73 1.28
CA ALA A 89 -14.96 9.61 0.87
C ALA A 89 -15.59 9.06 -0.42
N VAL A 90 -16.89 9.01 -0.45
CA VAL A 90 -17.69 8.59 -1.61
C VAL A 90 -18.66 9.69 -1.96
N SER A 91 -18.72 10.04 -3.23
CA SER A 91 -19.66 10.99 -3.80
C SER A 91 -20.89 10.25 -4.33
N SER A 92 -22.09 10.77 -4.10
CA SER A 92 -23.31 10.18 -4.65
C SER A 92 -23.39 10.25 -6.18
N ASP A 93 -22.64 11.18 -6.81
CA ASP A 93 -22.41 11.27 -8.25
C ASP A 93 -20.91 11.46 -8.52
N GLU A 94 -20.18 10.33 -8.63
CA GLU A 94 -18.74 10.34 -8.95
C GLU A 94 -18.46 10.92 -10.35
N GLY A 95 -19.43 10.91 -11.25
CA GLY A 95 -19.30 11.53 -12.57
C GLY A 95 -19.32 13.06 -12.51
N GLN A 96 -19.88 13.67 -11.46
CA GLN A 96 -19.85 15.12 -11.22
C GLN A 96 -18.58 15.54 -10.48
N ALA A 97 -18.27 14.86 -9.38
CA ALA A 97 -17.08 15.13 -8.58
C ALA A 97 -16.63 13.89 -7.79
N ALA A 98 -15.33 13.68 -7.71
CA ALA A 98 -14.73 12.72 -6.81
C ALA A 98 -14.04 13.43 -5.63
N VAL A 99 -14.12 12.80 -4.46
CA VAL A 99 -13.50 13.33 -3.26
C VAL A 99 -12.63 12.26 -2.64
N LYS A 100 -11.41 12.63 -2.22
CA LYS A 100 -10.47 11.76 -1.58
C LYS A 100 -10.01 12.36 -0.25
N ILE A 101 -9.93 11.55 0.79
CA ILE A 101 -9.36 11.97 2.07
C ILE A 101 -7.84 11.96 1.95
N VAL A 102 -7.19 13.08 2.26
CA VAL A 102 -5.72 13.24 2.20
C VAL A 102 -5.11 13.42 3.58
N SER A 103 -5.93 13.56 4.62
CA SER A 103 -5.51 13.69 6.01
C SER A 103 -5.84 12.43 6.79
N ASP A 104 -4.96 12.04 7.71
CA ASP A 104 -5.24 10.94 8.66
C ASP A 104 -6.11 11.41 9.86
N ASP A 105 -6.40 12.71 9.97
CA ASP A 105 -7.24 13.30 11.01
C ASP A 105 -8.71 13.35 10.57
N TYR A 106 -9.45 12.29 10.84
CA TYR A 106 -10.86 12.16 10.49
C TYR A 106 -11.80 13.05 11.32
N ASP A 107 -11.37 13.58 12.47
CA ASP A 107 -12.18 14.47 13.32
C ASP A 107 -12.39 15.85 12.69
N ARG A 108 -11.56 16.21 11.70
CA ARG A 108 -11.66 17.47 10.95
C ARG A 108 -12.52 17.38 9.69
N LEU A 109 -13.03 16.20 9.40
CA LEU A 109 -13.88 16.03 8.22
C LEU A 109 -15.26 16.67 8.47
N PRO A 110 -15.79 17.44 7.51
CA PRO A 110 -17.14 18.01 7.62
C PRO A 110 -18.18 16.89 7.58
N GLU A 111 -19.22 17.00 8.37
CA GLU A 111 -20.32 16.03 8.38
C GLU A 111 -21.14 16.12 7.08
N ASN A 112 -21.16 15.04 6.29
CA ASN A 112 -21.98 14.87 5.08
C ASN A 112 -22.08 16.12 4.19
N PRO A 113 -20.95 16.68 3.72
CA PRO A 113 -20.99 17.91 2.94
C PRO A 113 -21.65 17.68 1.58
N THR A 114 -22.28 18.74 1.06
CA THR A 114 -22.85 18.77 -0.27
C THR A 114 -21.96 19.61 -1.20
N LEU A 115 -21.74 19.10 -2.40
CA LEU A 115 -20.95 19.76 -3.44
C LEU A 115 -21.78 19.87 -4.72
N ARG A 116 -21.93 21.09 -5.28
CA ARG A 116 -22.53 21.31 -6.58
C ARG A 116 -21.55 22.03 -7.48
N VAL A 117 -21.27 21.49 -8.64
CA VAL A 117 -20.36 22.08 -9.62
C VAL A 117 -21.14 23.01 -10.56
N ASN A 118 -20.85 24.31 -10.50
CA ASN A 118 -21.45 25.30 -11.37
C ASN A 118 -20.76 25.32 -12.75
N HIS A 119 -19.43 25.47 -12.77
CA HIS A 119 -18.62 25.35 -13.98
C HIS A 119 -17.19 24.92 -13.64
N LEU A 120 -16.53 24.30 -14.60
CA LEU A 120 -15.14 23.86 -14.49
C LEU A 120 -14.18 24.98 -14.79
N ALA A 121 -12.99 24.89 -14.22
CA ALA A 121 -11.85 25.72 -14.61
C ALA A 121 -11.45 25.42 -16.06
N LYS A 122 -11.08 26.46 -16.79
CA LYS A 122 -10.62 26.38 -18.18
C LYS A 122 -9.24 26.95 -18.33
N THR A 123 -8.51 26.41 -19.29
CA THR A 123 -7.22 26.92 -19.74
C THR A 123 -7.41 28.14 -20.63
N GLN A 124 -6.39 28.98 -20.75
CA GLN A 124 -6.35 29.98 -21.81
C GLN A 124 -5.96 29.27 -23.11
N VAL A 125 -6.74 29.57 -24.17
CA VAL A 125 -6.45 29.08 -25.53
C VAL A 125 -6.36 30.25 -26.49
N ASN A 126 -5.21 30.41 -27.10
CA ASN A 126 -5.00 31.36 -28.19
C ASN A 126 -4.98 30.61 -29.54
N MET A 127 -5.66 31.19 -30.53
CA MET A 127 -5.73 30.64 -31.88
C MET A 127 -5.17 31.66 -32.86
N GLY A 128 -4.11 31.28 -33.57
CA GLY A 128 -3.55 32.10 -34.62
C GLY A 128 -4.42 32.17 -35.86
N ASN A 129 -4.03 33.02 -36.83
CA ASN A 129 -4.70 33.12 -38.11
C ASN A 129 -4.49 31.85 -38.95
N GLU A 130 -5.45 31.57 -39.85
CA GLU A 130 -5.35 30.47 -40.81
C GLU A 130 -4.51 30.91 -42.04
N TYR A 131 -3.57 30.05 -42.42
CA TYR A 131 -2.75 30.26 -43.62
C TYR A 131 -2.75 29.02 -44.52
N TYR A 132 -2.54 29.22 -45.84
CA TYR A 132 -2.34 28.10 -46.76
C TYR A 132 -1.03 27.37 -46.44
N THR A 133 -1.07 26.06 -46.34
CA THR A 133 0.07 25.22 -45.97
C THR A 133 1.31 25.43 -46.85
N THR A 134 1.11 25.63 -48.12
CA THR A 134 2.16 25.89 -49.15
C THR A 134 2.51 27.35 -49.29
N GLY A 135 1.77 28.27 -48.67
CA GLY A 135 2.02 29.71 -48.73
C GLY A 135 3.32 30.09 -48.06
N LYS A 136 3.93 31.17 -48.56
CA LYS A 136 5.13 31.80 -47.97
C LYS A 136 4.69 33.10 -47.28
N GLY A 137 5.24 33.40 -46.13
CA GLY A 137 4.79 34.58 -45.34
C GLY A 137 5.95 35.51 -44.97
N LEU A 138 6.59 35.24 -43.89
CA LEU A 138 7.68 36.05 -43.35
C LEU A 138 8.97 35.79 -44.11
N SER A 139 9.79 36.83 -44.29
CA SER A 139 11.12 36.74 -44.91
C SER A 139 12.07 35.89 -44.10
N ALA A 140 13.06 35.32 -44.74
CA ALA A 140 14.14 34.64 -44.03
C ALA A 140 14.85 35.61 -43.09
N GLY A 141 15.12 35.16 -41.88
CA GLY A 141 15.77 35.98 -40.88
C GLY A 141 15.51 35.49 -39.46
N THR A 142 16.06 36.22 -38.52
CA THR A 142 15.93 35.93 -37.08
C THR A 142 14.85 36.81 -36.52
N TYR A 143 13.84 36.18 -35.88
CA TYR A 143 12.72 36.84 -35.19
C TYR A 143 12.87 36.68 -33.71
N ARG A 144 12.72 37.79 -32.96
CA ARG A 144 12.78 37.82 -31.52
C ARG A 144 11.44 38.14 -30.94
N PHE A 145 11.04 37.39 -29.94
CA PHE A 145 9.77 37.63 -29.25
C PHE A 145 9.88 37.26 -27.79
N ARG A 146 9.04 37.87 -26.97
CA ARG A 146 8.90 37.56 -25.54
C ARG A 146 7.62 36.79 -25.34
N VAL A 147 7.68 35.78 -24.47
CA VAL A 147 6.54 35.09 -23.93
C VAL A 147 6.47 35.42 -22.44
N SER A 148 5.37 35.99 -22.02
CA SER A 148 5.07 36.21 -20.62
C SER A 148 4.11 35.10 -20.20
N VAL A 149 4.44 34.34 -19.16
CA VAL A 149 3.57 33.30 -18.58
C VAL A 149 3.45 33.59 -17.11
N CYS A 150 2.26 33.96 -16.66
CA CYS A 150 2.03 34.53 -15.35
C CYS A 150 3.01 35.68 -15.07
N ASP A 151 3.85 35.55 -14.04
CA ASP A 151 4.84 36.58 -13.64
C ASP A 151 6.21 36.42 -14.33
N ASP A 152 6.42 35.31 -15.06
CA ASP A 152 7.69 35.00 -15.70
C ASP A 152 7.76 35.49 -17.14
N ASN A 153 8.93 35.98 -17.55
CA ASN A 153 9.18 36.47 -18.90
C ASN A 153 10.33 35.68 -19.55
N TYR A 154 10.07 35.14 -20.75
CA TYR A 154 11.00 34.38 -21.54
C TYR A 154 11.26 35.06 -22.87
N ASP A 155 12.52 35.37 -23.17
CA ASP A 155 12.91 35.94 -24.47
C ASP A 155 13.36 34.82 -25.39
N PHE A 156 12.76 34.77 -26.57
CA PHE A 156 12.98 33.73 -27.55
C PHE A 156 13.51 34.30 -28.87
N GLN A 157 14.26 33.47 -29.59
CA GLN A 157 14.78 33.76 -30.89
C GLN A 157 14.51 32.59 -31.83
N TYR A 158 13.81 32.86 -32.92
CA TYR A 158 13.42 31.85 -33.90
C TYR A 158 13.93 32.25 -35.27
N ASN A 159 14.58 31.34 -36.01
CA ASN A 159 15.15 31.59 -37.32
C ASN A 159 14.28 30.96 -38.42
N ILE A 160 13.76 31.80 -39.31
CA ILE A 160 13.00 31.37 -40.49
C ILE A 160 13.95 31.20 -41.66
N ARG A 161 13.94 30.01 -42.27
CA ARG A 161 14.77 29.69 -43.44
C ARG A 161 14.22 30.34 -44.70
N LYS A 162 15.07 30.53 -45.69
CA LYS A 162 14.68 31.00 -47.02
C LYS A 162 13.66 30.01 -47.61
N ASP A 163 12.57 30.57 -48.15
CA ASP A 163 11.49 29.81 -48.80
C ASP A 163 10.68 28.90 -47.88
N ALA A 164 10.75 29.08 -46.55
CA ALA A 164 9.94 28.32 -45.61
C ALA A 164 8.45 28.55 -45.83
N THR A 165 7.66 27.48 -45.83
CA THR A 165 6.21 27.50 -45.94
C THR A 165 5.59 27.82 -44.62
N HIS A 166 4.32 28.29 -44.59
CA HIS A 166 3.57 28.50 -43.33
C HIS A 166 3.50 27.23 -42.51
N LYS A 167 3.35 26.06 -43.14
CA LYS A 167 3.32 24.78 -42.44
C LYS A 167 4.63 24.55 -41.67
N GLU A 168 5.77 24.68 -42.32
CA GLU A 168 7.08 24.46 -41.71
C GLU A 168 7.33 25.45 -40.56
N VAL A 169 6.93 26.71 -40.72
CA VAL A 169 7.11 27.73 -39.68
C VAL A 169 6.19 27.45 -38.45
N ILE A 170 4.91 27.15 -38.69
CA ILE A 170 3.96 26.87 -37.60
C ILE A 170 4.33 25.60 -36.86
N GLU A 171 4.65 24.50 -37.58
CA GLU A 171 5.09 23.24 -36.94
C GLU A 171 6.41 23.44 -36.17
N GLY A 172 7.32 24.22 -36.72
CA GLY A 172 8.59 24.57 -36.08
C GLY A 172 8.40 25.39 -34.81
N LEU A 173 7.54 26.43 -34.85
CA LEU A 173 7.21 27.24 -33.68
C LEU A 173 6.51 26.43 -32.58
N CYS A 174 5.55 25.58 -32.95
CA CYS A 174 4.89 24.69 -31.99
C CYS A 174 5.91 23.77 -31.30
N SER A 175 6.80 23.14 -32.11
CA SER A 175 7.86 22.29 -31.55
C SER A 175 8.84 23.07 -30.66
N PHE A 176 9.12 24.32 -31.02
CA PHE A 176 10.04 25.18 -30.29
C PHE A 176 9.44 25.60 -28.92
N ILE A 177 8.17 26.05 -28.88
CA ILE A 177 7.45 26.42 -27.66
C ILE A 177 7.35 25.19 -26.72
N ASN A 178 6.95 24.02 -27.25
CA ASN A 178 6.81 22.80 -26.46
C ASN A 178 8.14 22.35 -25.86
N LYS A 179 9.26 22.49 -26.58
CA LYS A 179 10.60 22.16 -26.07
C LYS A 179 11.08 23.09 -24.97
N ALA A 180 10.59 24.32 -24.95
CA ALA A 180 10.95 25.29 -23.91
C ALA A 180 10.37 24.94 -22.54
N LYS A 181 9.29 24.12 -22.46
CA LYS A 181 8.65 23.66 -21.22
C LYS A 181 8.29 24.82 -20.26
N ILE A 182 7.73 25.88 -20.80
CA ILE A 182 7.35 27.10 -20.05
C ILE A 182 5.91 27.08 -19.56
N GLY A 183 5.25 25.92 -19.49
CA GLY A 183 3.84 25.80 -19.08
C GLY A 183 2.85 26.13 -20.21
N LEU A 184 3.27 26.02 -21.47
CA LEU A 184 2.46 26.19 -22.66
C LEU A 184 2.58 24.96 -23.56
N THR A 185 1.46 24.55 -24.11
CA THR A 185 1.37 23.50 -25.14
C THR A 185 0.91 24.13 -26.47
N ALA A 186 1.75 24.07 -27.50
CA ALA A 186 1.44 24.57 -28.82
C ALA A 186 1.21 23.42 -29.80
N THR A 187 0.11 23.46 -30.56
CA THR A 187 -0.26 22.43 -31.54
C THR A 187 -0.63 23.06 -32.87
N PRO A 188 -0.13 22.51 -34.00
CA PRO A 188 -0.61 22.88 -35.30
C PRO A 188 -1.99 22.26 -35.55
N VAL A 189 -2.98 23.06 -35.96
CA VAL A 189 -4.35 22.63 -36.22
C VAL A 189 -4.68 22.89 -37.70
N SER A 190 -5.14 21.86 -38.39
CA SER A 190 -5.58 21.93 -39.78
C SER A 190 -7.10 21.71 -39.81
N ARG A 191 -7.88 22.72 -40.24
CA ARG A 191 -9.33 22.54 -40.46
C ARG A 191 -9.61 21.90 -41.81
N THR A 192 -8.80 22.21 -42.80
CA THR A 192 -8.86 21.66 -44.15
C THR A 192 -7.45 21.16 -44.51
N SER A 193 -7.35 20.32 -45.53
CA SER A 193 -6.08 19.76 -45.98
C SER A 193 -5.04 20.79 -46.46
N ASP A 194 -5.50 21.98 -46.85
CA ASP A 194 -4.71 23.06 -47.44
C ASP A 194 -4.43 24.24 -46.50
N LYS A 195 -5.06 24.25 -45.30
CA LYS A 195 -4.89 25.35 -44.34
C LYS A 195 -4.38 24.85 -43.00
N ILE A 196 -3.58 25.66 -42.33
CA ILE A 196 -2.99 25.42 -41.05
C ILE A 196 -3.06 26.67 -40.16
N MET A 197 -3.27 26.49 -38.89
CA MET A 197 -3.17 27.51 -37.85
C MET A 197 -2.44 26.97 -36.62
N MET A 198 -2.02 27.86 -35.75
CA MET A 198 -1.42 27.48 -34.47
C MET A 198 -2.43 27.65 -33.36
N ARG A 199 -2.56 26.61 -32.51
CA ARG A 199 -3.27 26.66 -31.23
C ARG A 199 -2.24 26.62 -30.12
N ILE A 200 -2.32 27.58 -29.19
CA ILE A 200 -1.48 27.63 -27.99
C ILE A 200 -2.40 27.57 -26.79
N GLU A 201 -2.12 26.68 -25.87
CA GLU A 201 -2.92 26.45 -24.67
C GLU A 201 -2.03 26.51 -23.44
N SER A 202 -2.52 27.10 -22.34
CA SER A 202 -1.83 27.06 -21.06
C SER A 202 -1.98 25.67 -20.43
N ASP A 203 -0.94 25.14 -19.80
CA ASP A 203 -1.02 23.90 -19.05
C ASP A 203 -1.80 24.11 -17.73
N MET A 204 -1.83 25.34 -17.23
CA MET A 204 -2.58 25.75 -16.04
C MET A 204 -3.99 26.22 -16.43
N THR A 205 -4.93 25.95 -15.53
CA THR A 205 -6.32 26.45 -15.59
C THR A 205 -6.48 27.60 -14.62
N GLY A 206 -7.60 28.30 -14.74
CA GLY A 206 -7.98 29.39 -13.85
C GLY A 206 -7.19 30.67 -14.08
N SER A 207 -7.55 31.71 -13.38
CA SER A 207 -6.87 33.01 -13.44
C SER A 207 -7.06 33.76 -12.13
N VAL A 208 -5.99 34.38 -11.67
CA VAL A 208 -6.07 35.33 -10.57
C VAL A 208 -6.56 36.67 -11.17
N ASN A 209 -7.67 37.21 -10.66
CA ASN A 209 -8.29 38.46 -11.12
C ASN A 209 -8.79 38.47 -12.57
N GLY A 210 -8.96 37.32 -13.24
CA GLY A 210 -9.48 37.24 -14.62
C GLY A 210 -8.47 37.68 -15.69
N GLU A 211 -7.17 37.75 -15.34
CA GLU A 211 -6.11 38.12 -16.27
C GLU A 211 -5.71 36.94 -17.17
N ASN A 212 -5.12 37.27 -18.32
CA ASN A 212 -4.57 36.26 -19.21
C ASN A 212 -3.35 35.57 -18.58
N LEU A 213 -3.29 34.23 -18.66
CA LEU A 213 -2.19 33.44 -18.13
C LEU A 213 -0.90 33.61 -18.94
N PHE A 214 -1.03 33.88 -20.23
CA PHE A 214 0.13 34.13 -21.07
C PHE A 214 -0.14 35.15 -22.18
N SER A 215 0.91 35.81 -22.62
CA SER A 215 0.89 36.71 -23.75
C SER A 215 2.23 36.66 -24.52
N PHE A 216 2.19 37.08 -25.78
CA PHE A 216 3.37 37.17 -26.63
C PHE A 216 3.59 38.62 -27.03
N ALA A 217 4.84 39.05 -27.15
CA ALA A 217 5.22 40.38 -27.62
C ALA A 217 6.37 40.27 -28.59
N ASP A 218 6.25 40.92 -29.77
CA ASP A 218 7.35 41.04 -30.71
C ASP A 218 8.45 41.91 -30.10
N ARG A 219 9.70 41.51 -30.32
CA ARG A 219 10.89 42.27 -30.00
C ARG A 219 11.60 42.72 -31.28
N ALA A 220 12.32 43.80 -31.21
CA ALA A 220 13.17 44.22 -32.36
C ALA A 220 14.09 43.07 -32.80
N GLY A 221 13.92 42.62 -34.01
CA GLY A 221 14.64 41.49 -34.61
C GLY A 221 15.17 41.88 -36.01
N ASP A 222 16.05 41.05 -36.51
CA ASP A 222 16.71 41.27 -37.83
C ASP A 222 15.86 40.71 -38.98
N GLY A 223 14.57 40.50 -38.82
CA GLY A 223 13.67 40.04 -39.90
C GLY A 223 13.55 41.11 -41.00
N GLY A 224 13.73 40.68 -42.25
CA GLY A 224 13.88 41.58 -43.42
C GLY A 224 12.69 42.47 -43.73
N ASP A 225 11.46 42.21 -43.12
CA ASP A 225 10.21 42.92 -43.49
C ASP A 225 9.76 43.88 -42.39
N GLY A 226 10.44 43.98 -41.26
CA GLY A 226 10.02 44.78 -40.13
C GLY A 226 8.74 44.27 -39.44
N ARG A 227 8.17 43.14 -39.89
CA ARG A 227 6.99 42.50 -39.28
C ARG A 227 7.41 41.53 -38.17
N GLY A 228 6.74 41.63 -37.02
CA GLY A 228 6.97 40.67 -35.95
C GLY A 228 6.30 39.31 -36.19
N ILE A 229 6.87 38.26 -35.70
CA ILE A 229 6.35 36.88 -35.86
C ILE A 229 5.07 36.69 -35.10
N VAL A 230 4.94 37.30 -33.89
CA VAL A 230 3.77 37.23 -33.00
C VAL A 230 2.58 37.94 -33.68
N SER A 231 2.81 39.16 -34.16
CA SER A 231 1.79 39.97 -34.85
C SER A 231 1.35 39.32 -36.17
N TYR A 232 2.31 38.76 -36.93
CA TYR A 232 1.98 38.11 -38.21
C TYR A 232 1.10 36.86 -38.02
N TYR A 233 1.48 35.93 -37.14
CA TYR A 233 0.67 34.74 -36.87
C TYR A 233 -0.47 34.97 -35.91
N ASN A 234 -0.66 36.19 -35.36
CA ASN A 234 -1.68 36.58 -34.43
C ASN A 234 -1.74 35.68 -33.16
N MET A 235 -0.56 35.45 -32.54
CA MET A 235 -0.42 34.52 -31.43
C MET A 235 -1.15 34.96 -30.15
N ASN A 236 -1.56 36.23 -30.05
CA ASN A 236 -2.31 36.79 -28.90
C ASN A 236 -3.83 36.77 -29.09
N ASN A 237 -4.35 36.14 -30.12
CA ASN A 237 -5.80 36.05 -30.33
C ASN A 237 -6.41 35.03 -29.36
N VAL A 238 -6.98 35.52 -28.27
CA VAL A 238 -7.59 34.69 -27.22
C VAL A 238 -8.94 34.15 -27.74
N ALA A 239 -8.96 32.85 -28.00
CA ALA A 239 -10.17 32.12 -28.41
C ALA A 239 -10.97 31.62 -27.17
N SER A 240 -10.31 31.34 -26.08
CA SER A 240 -10.91 30.99 -24.79
C SER A 240 -10.10 31.63 -23.68
N SER A 241 -10.75 32.46 -22.88
CA SER A 241 -10.15 33.05 -21.69
C SER A 241 -10.06 32.00 -20.57
N PRO A 242 -9.03 32.07 -19.73
CA PRO A 242 -8.96 31.22 -18.56
C PRO A 242 -10.09 31.58 -17.60
N CYS A 243 -10.64 30.60 -16.90
CA CYS A 243 -11.60 30.83 -15.84
C CYS A 243 -11.40 29.85 -14.70
N ASN A 244 -11.72 30.28 -13.47
CA ASN A 244 -11.70 29.46 -12.29
C ASN A 244 -12.80 28.42 -12.32
N ALA A 245 -12.65 27.30 -11.61
CA ALA A 245 -13.78 26.45 -11.27
C ALA A 245 -14.68 27.18 -10.27
N SER A 246 -15.99 27.12 -10.46
CA SER A 246 -16.97 27.60 -9.48
C SER A 246 -17.83 26.43 -9.02
N PHE A 247 -17.99 26.33 -7.72
CA PHE A 247 -18.77 25.28 -7.09
C PHE A 247 -19.41 25.79 -5.80
N GLU A 248 -20.47 25.13 -5.38
CA GLU A 248 -21.09 25.37 -4.08
C GLU A 248 -20.70 24.27 -3.11
N TRP A 249 -20.28 24.67 -1.94
CA TRP A 249 -19.96 23.77 -0.84
C TRP A 249 -20.87 24.09 0.36
N ASN A 250 -21.74 23.17 0.71
CA ASN A 250 -22.78 23.37 1.73
C ASN A 250 -23.63 24.64 1.49
N GLY A 251 -23.91 24.98 0.22
CA GLY A 251 -24.66 26.15 -0.18
C GLY A 251 -23.85 27.45 -0.29
N GLU A 252 -22.56 27.43 0.05
CA GLU A 252 -21.66 28.57 -0.17
C GLU A 252 -20.92 28.46 -1.50
N THR A 253 -21.00 29.48 -2.33
CA THR A 253 -20.25 29.54 -3.60
C THR A 253 -18.77 29.78 -3.31
N LYS A 254 -17.91 28.91 -3.87
CA LYS A 254 -16.46 28.97 -3.79
C LYS A 254 -15.83 28.85 -5.16
N GLU A 255 -14.60 29.32 -5.27
CA GLU A 255 -13.82 29.22 -6.50
C GLU A 255 -12.49 28.52 -6.24
N ALA A 256 -12.00 27.83 -7.27
CA ALA A 256 -10.67 27.21 -7.28
C ALA A 256 -10.00 27.46 -8.64
N LEU A 257 -8.70 27.65 -8.63
CA LEU A 257 -7.89 27.87 -9.85
C LEU A 257 -7.87 26.64 -10.77
N GLY A 258 -8.07 25.45 -10.21
CA GLY A 258 -8.06 24.19 -10.96
C GLY A 258 -9.27 23.32 -10.69
N ASN A 259 -9.44 22.27 -11.50
CA ASN A 259 -10.50 21.28 -11.31
C ASN A 259 -10.16 20.25 -10.23
N THR A 260 -8.91 20.20 -9.76
CA THR A 260 -8.48 19.40 -8.62
C THR A 260 -7.80 20.32 -7.61
N PHE A 261 -8.28 20.30 -6.39
CA PHE A 261 -7.80 21.16 -5.31
C PHE A 261 -8.01 20.51 -3.95
N VAL A 262 -7.28 20.99 -2.94
CA VAL A 262 -7.40 20.52 -1.54
C VAL A 262 -8.27 21.49 -0.75
N MET A 263 -9.34 20.99 -0.15
CA MET A 263 -10.24 21.75 0.71
C MET A 263 -10.01 21.39 2.19
N GLY A 264 -9.92 22.42 3.03
CA GLY A 264 -9.79 22.25 4.48
C GLY A 264 -8.57 21.45 4.93
N ARG A 265 -7.56 21.29 4.07
CA ARG A 265 -6.36 20.45 4.27
C ARG A 265 -6.65 18.95 4.47
N SER A 266 -7.91 18.54 4.33
CA SER A 266 -8.34 17.17 4.61
C SER A 266 -8.92 16.44 3.42
N LEU A 267 -9.46 17.18 2.44
CA LEU A 267 -10.15 16.62 1.29
C LEU A 267 -9.54 17.12 -0.01
N GLU A 268 -9.13 16.21 -0.88
CA GLU A 268 -8.83 16.49 -2.27
C GLU A 268 -10.11 16.32 -3.08
N VAL A 269 -10.53 17.36 -3.76
CA VAL A 269 -11.75 17.41 -4.56
C VAL A 269 -11.37 17.51 -6.03
N SER A 270 -11.90 16.62 -6.86
CA SER A 270 -11.75 16.64 -8.32
C SER A 270 -13.10 16.82 -8.97
N LEU A 271 -13.25 17.89 -9.76
CA LEU A 271 -14.47 18.24 -10.47
C LEU A 271 -14.38 17.73 -11.91
N TYR A 272 -15.43 17.05 -12.40
CA TYR A 272 -15.44 16.46 -13.74
C TYR A 272 -16.48 17.08 -14.67
N ARG A 273 -17.67 17.39 -14.15
CA ARG A 273 -18.74 18.03 -14.96
C ARG A 273 -19.61 18.95 -14.11
N PRO A 274 -20.21 19.99 -14.70
CA PRO A 274 -21.24 20.75 -14.02
C PRO A 274 -22.49 19.89 -13.76
N GLY A 275 -23.23 20.21 -12.67
CA GLY A 275 -24.46 19.51 -12.32
C GLY A 275 -25.47 20.46 -11.72
N GLU A 276 -26.76 20.27 -12.08
CA GLU A 276 -27.85 21.07 -11.53
C GLU A 276 -28.17 20.70 -10.08
N GLN A 277 -28.00 19.41 -9.76
CA GLN A 277 -28.20 18.90 -8.41
C GLN A 277 -26.85 18.75 -7.70
N GLY A 278 -26.81 19.06 -6.41
CA GLY A 278 -25.64 18.84 -5.59
C GLY A 278 -25.41 17.35 -5.32
N THR A 279 -24.16 16.92 -5.34
CA THR A 279 -23.76 15.58 -4.91
C THR A 279 -23.47 15.59 -3.41
N GLN A 280 -23.96 14.58 -2.69
CA GLN A 280 -23.67 14.39 -1.28
C GLN A 280 -22.40 13.58 -1.12
N ILE A 281 -21.52 14.00 -0.23
CA ILE A 281 -20.31 13.28 0.11
C ILE A 281 -20.54 12.55 1.42
N SER A 282 -20.28 11.25 1.43
CA SER A 282 -20.37 10.39 2.61
C SER A 282 -19.01 9.72 2.88
N TYR A 283 -18.81 9.33 4.12
CA TYR A 283 -17.57 8.66 4.54
C TYR A 283 -17.90 7.22 4.92
N VAL A 284 -17.33 6.30 4.17
CA VAL A 284 -17.49 4.85 4.37
C VAL A 284 -16.15 4.22 4.76
N PRO A 285 -16.13 3.02 5.37
CA PRO A 285 -14.89 2.29 5.57
C PRO A 285 -14.11 2.12 4.26
N ASP A 286 -12.78 2.22 4.32
CA ASP A 286 -11.92 2.04 3.14
C ASP A 286 -11.79 0.54 2.80
N SER A 287 -12.80 0.02 2.10
CA SER A 287 -12.87 -1.39 1.71
C SER A 287 -11.64 -1.85 0.93
N ASP A 288 -11.03 -0.99 0.11
CA ASP A 288 -9.85 -1.35 -0.69
C ASP A 288 -8.65 -1.67 0.20
N LYS A 289 -8.45 -0.90 1.27
CA LYS A 289 -7.38 -1.14 2.25
C LYS A 289 -7.68 -2.33 3.16
N ILE A 290 -8.93 -2.49 3.58
CA ILE A 290 -9.38 -3.64 4.36
C ILE A 290 -9.13 -4.92 3.57
N LEU A 291 -9.58 -4.99 2.31
CA LEU A 291 -9.34 -6.13 1.43
C LEU A 291 -7.86 -6.36 1.15
N GLY A 292 -7.06 -5.29 1.04
CA GLY A 292 -5.61 -5.39 0.95
C GLY A 292 -5.01 -6.16 2.13
N GLY A 293 -5.38 -5.79 3.35
CA GLY A 293 -4.96 -6.48 4.58
C GLY A 293 -5.43 -7.94 4.63
N ILE A 294 -6.67 -8.21 4.22
CA ILE A 294 -7.22 -9.57 4.15
C ILE A 294 -6.47 -10.44 3.11
N ARG A 295 -6.19 -9.90 1.92
CA ARG A 295 -5.40 -10.62 0.90
C ARG A 295 -3.99 -10.97 1.42
N GLU A 296 -3.36 -10.06 2.15
CA GLU A 296 -2.06 -10.34 2.76
C GLU A 296 -2.16 -11.42 3.84
N LEU A 297 -3.18 -11.35 4.71
CA LEU A 297 -3.44 -12.37 5.71
C LEU A 297 -3.61 -13.75 5.07
N MET A 298 -4.44 -13.84 4.03
CA MET A 298 -4.66 -15.09 3.29
C MET A 298 -3.39 -15.60 2.61
N LYS A 299 -2.58 -14.71 2.04
CA LYS A 299 -1.29 -15.05 1.43
C LYS A 299 -0.37 -15.76 2.43
N PHE A 300 -0.26 -15.23 3.66
CA PHE A 300 0.59 -15.84 4.69
C PHE A 300 0.02 -17.15 5.23
N TYR A 301 -1.30 -17.24 5.41
CA TYR A 301 -1.95 -18.49 5.73
C TYR A 301 -1.73 -19.55 4.63
N ASN A 302 -1.97 -19.20 3.37
CA ASN A 302 -1.74 -20.09 2.24
C ASN A 302 -0.27 -20.49 2.10
N LYS A 303 0.67 -19.64 2.49
CA LYS A 303 2.10 -19.98 2.57
C LYS A 303 2.37 -21.06 3.63
N LEU A 304 1.67 -21.03 4.78
CA LEU A 304 1.74 -22.10 5.79
C LEU A 304 1.22 -23.44 5.24
N VAL A 305 0.07 -23.42 4.58
CA VAL A 305 -0.52 -24.62 3.96
C VAL A 305 0.41 -25.19 2.90
N ASN A 306 0.86 -24.36 1.95
CA ASN A 306 1.77 -24.77 0.87
C ASN A 306 3.10 -25.35 1.40
N SER A 307 3.70 -24.70 2.42
CA SER A 307 4.94 -25.21 3.04
C SER A 307 4.71 -26.58 3.69
N THR A 308 3.53 -26.80 4.25
CA THR A 308 3.14 -28.07 4.86
C THR A 308 2.93 -29.16 3.80
N ASP A 309 2.20 -28.84 2.71
CA ASP A 309 1.95 -29.77 1.60
C ASP A 309 3.27 -30.19 0.94
N LYS A 310 4.16 -29.23 0.68
CA LYS A 310 5.49 -29.50 0.13
C LYS A 310 6.28 -30.45 1.05
N TYR A 311 6.30 -30.16 2.34
CA TYR A 311 6.99 -31.02 3.32
C TYR A 311 6.41 -32.42 3.40
N CYS A 312 5.06 -32.54 3.40
CA CYS A 312 4.39 -33.85 3.42
C CYS A 312 4.69 -34.66 2.14
N THR A 313 4.72 -34.00 0.99
CA THR A 313 5.03 -34.64 -0.31
C THR A 313 6.48 -35.12 -0.37
N GLU A 314 7.44 -34.29 0.07
CA GLU A 314 8.87 -34.62 0.00
C GLU A 314 9.30 -35.69 1.02
N THR A 315 8.65 -35.74 2.18
CA THR A 315 9.07 -36.62 3.28
C THR A 315 8.15 -37.83 3.46
N GLY A 316 6.98 -37.86 2.84
CA GLY A 316 5.93 -38.86 3.09
C GLY A 316 5.31 -38.73 4.49
N GLN A 317 5.53 -37.64 5.18
CA GLN A 317 5.16 -37.43 6.57
C GLN A 317 3.93 -36.54 6.66
N ASN A 318 3.02 -36.85 7.56
CA ASN A 318 1.83 -36.03 7.79
C ASN A 318 2.02 -35.15 9.02
N THR A 319 1.85 -33.84 8.89
CA THR A 319 1.95 -32.90 10.01
C THR A 319 0.55 -32.51 10.50
N ARG A 320 0.48 -32.11 11.78
CA ARG A 320 -0.78 -31.68 12.40
C ARG A 320 -1.09 -30.20 12.18
N LEU A 321 -0.16 -29.39 11.58
CA LEU A 321 -0.29 -27.93 11.50
C LEU A 321 -1.59 -27.48 10.83
N VAL A 322 -1.86 -27.93 9.61
CA VAL A 322 -3.08 -27.56 8.85
C VAL A 322 -4.34 -28.06 9.55
N LYS A 323 -4.30 -29.25 10.16
CA LYS A 323 -5.42 -29.79 10.94
C LYS A 323 -5.75 -28.92 12.15
N GLU A 324 -4.72 -28.42 12.85
CA GLU A 324 -4.89 -27.54 14.01
C GLU A 324 -5.49 -26.18 13.61
N TYR A 325 -5.05 -25.58 12.49
CA TYR A 325 -5.69 -24.38 11.95
C TYR A 325 -7.13 -24.63 11.53
N ARG A 326 -7.39 -25.74 10.81
CA ARG A 326 -8.77 -26.10 10.42
C ARG A 326 -9.69 -26.28 11.64
N ASN A 327 -9.23 -26.91 12.70
CA ASN A 327 -9.99 -27.06 13.95
C ASN A 327 -10.22 -25.72 14.64
N LEU A 328 -9.25 -24.79 14.58
CA LEU A 328 -9.37 -23.45 15.15
C LEU A 328 -10.38 -22.60 14.37
N LEU A 329 -10.38 -22.69 13.05
CA LEU A 329 -11.23 -21.91 12.13
C LEU A 329 -12.65 -22.49 12.01
N ARG A 330 -12.83 -23.79 12.24
CA ARG A 330 -14.13 -24.49 12.08
C ARG A 330 -15.31 -23.83 12.80
N PRO A 331 -15.19 -23.36 14.07
CA PRO A 331 -16.28 -22.67 14.74
C PRO A 331 -16.73 -21.37 14.07
N TYR A 332 -15.87 -20.77 13.27
CA TYR A 332 -16.08 -19.49 12.57
C TYR A 332 -16.32 -19.66 11.07
N ALA A 333 -16.48 -20.92 10.59
CA ALA A 333 -16.57 -21.20 9.16
C ALA A 333 -17.75 -20.49 8.49
N SER A 334 -18.92 -20.47 9.12
CA SER A 334 -20.12 -19.77 8.59
C SER A 334 -19.93 -18.25 8.54
N GLU A 335 -19.31 -17.67 9.56
CA GLU A 335 -19.04 -16.22 9.63
C GLU A 335 -17.96 -15.80 8.62
N LEU A 336 -16.93 -16.61 8.43
CA LEU A 336 -15.91 -16.40 7.43
C LEU A 336 -16.49 -16.50 6.01
N GLU A 337 -17.34 -17.50 5.75
CA GLU A 337 -17.98 -17.73 4.45
C GLU A 337 -18.96 -16.59 4.10
N SER A 338 -19.75 -16.12 5.06
CA SER A 338 -20.60 -14.93 4.87
C SER A 338 -19.80 -13.65 4.66
N SER A 339 -18.57 -13.59 5.16
CA SER A 339 -17.64 -12.47 4.94
C SER A 339 -16.78 -12.64 3.69
N GLY A 340 -17.07 -13.62 2.83
CA GLY A 340 -16.36 -13.85 1.58
C GLY A 340 -15.05 -14.62 1.70
N ILE A 341 -14.72 -15.20 2.87
CA ILE A 341 -13.53 -16.03 3.07
C ILE A 341 -13.94 -17.49 3.11
N SER A 342 -13.58 -18.25 2.10
CA SER A 342 -13.87 -19.69 1.98
C SER A 342 -12.59 -20.53 1.97
N PHE A 343 -12.74 -21.85 2.15
CA PHE A 343 -11.64 -22.79 2.11
C PHE A 343 -11.88 -23.81 1.00
N ASP A 344 -10.84 -24.13 0.25
CA ASP A 344 -10.91 -25.24 -0.70
C ASP A 344 -10.69 -26.61 -0.01
N GLU A 345 -10.80 -27.70 -0.79
CA GLU A 345 -10.62 -29.07 -0.30
C GLU A 345 -9.25 -29.32 0.31
N ASN A 346 -8.22 -28.64 -0.19
CA ASN A 346 -6.84 -28.72 0.29
C ASN A 346 -6.59 -27.84 1.52
N GLY A 347 -7.55 -26.95 1.87
CA GLY A 347 -7.48 -26.07 3.01
C GLY A 347 -6.85 -24.69 2.73
N TYR A 348 -6.70 -24.32 1.44
CA TYR A 348 -6.31 -22.96 1.08
C TYR A 348 -7.47 -22.00 1.21
N MET A 349 -7.20 -20.80 1.70
CA MET A 349 -8.17 -19.70 1.75
C MET A 349 -8.37 -19.10 0.36
N LYS A 350 -9.64 -18.84 0.04
CA LYS A 350 -10.10 -18.13 -1.17
C LYS A 350 -10.94 -16.94 -0.77
N LEU A 351 -10.85 -15.85 -1.53
CA LEU A 351 -11.59 -14.62 -1.30
C LEU A 351 -12.63 -14.44 -2.41
N ASP A 352 -13.89 -14.25 -2.01
CA ASP A 352 -14.91 -13.65 -2.86
C ASP A 352 -14.89 -12.14 -2.63
N GLU A 353 -14.39 -11.40 -3.62
CA GLU A 353 -14.18 -9.96 -3.50
C GLU A 353 -15.48 -9.18 -3.32
N ALA A 354 -16.58 -9.63 -3.92
CA ALA A 354 -17.86 -8.94 -3.82
C ALA A 354 -18.45 -9.06 -2.41
N LEU A 355 -18.49 -10.29 -1.86
CA LEU A 355 -18.95 -10.53 -0.50
C LEU A 355 -18.03 -9.87 0.54
N ALA A 356 -16.71 -9.94 0.32
CA ALA A 356 -15.74 -9.34 1.23
C ALA A 356 -15.82 -7.80 1.24
N THR A 357 -16.09 -7.17 0.09
CA THR A 357 -16.31 -5.73 0.02
C THR A 357 -17.55 -5.34 0.80
N GLN A 358 -18.66 -6.08 0.63
CA GLN A 358 -19.89 -5.82 1.36
C GLN A 358 -19.68 -6.00 2.87
N SER A 359 -19.05 -7.10 3.30
CA SER A 359 -18.75 -7.37 4.70
C SER A 359 -17.82 -6.33 5.34
N ALA A 360 -16.89 -5.77 4.54
CA ALA A 360 -16.02 -4.66 5.00
C ALA A 360 -16.82 -3.38 5.22
N LEU A 361 -17.79 -3.08 4.35
CA LEU A 361 -18.66 -1.90 4.47
C LEU A 361 -19.65 -2.05 5.64
N ASP A 362 -20.18 -3.25 5.85
CA ASP A 362 -21.13 -3.55 6.94
C ASP A 362 -20.45 -3.69 8.32
N GLY A 363 -19.10 -3.72 8.35
CA GLY A 363 -18.30 -3.86 9.58
C GLY A 363 -18.22 -5.29 10.14
N ASP A 364 -18.71 -6.30 9.43
CA ASP A 364 -18.65 -7.70 9.88
C ASP A 364 -17.23 -8.25 9.81
N MET A 365 -16.45 -7.81 8.85
CA MET A 365 -15.03 -8.14 8.75
C MET A 365 -14.23 -7.64 9.95
N GLU A 366 -14.56 -6.44 10.45
CA GLU A 366 -13.95 -5.87 11.66
C GLU A 366 -14.29 -6.69 12.91
N LYS A 367 -15.55 -7.13 13.06
CA LYS A 367 -15.97 -8.01 14.18
C LYS A 367 -15.20 -9.33 14.18
N LEU A 368 -14.90 -9.87 13.00
CA LEU A 368 -14.16 -11.14 12.86
C LEU A 368 -12.66 -11.01 13.10
N LEU A 369 -12.02 -9.97 12.60
CA LEU A 369 -10.57 -9.86 12.55
C LEU A 369 -10.00 -8.60 13.22
N GLY A 370 -10.84 -7.66 13.59
CA GLY A 370 -10.45 -6.39 14.21
C GLY A 370 -10.07 -6.51 15.69
N SER A 371 -9.97 -5.35 16.32
CA SER A 371 -9.69 -5.22 17.76
C SER A 371 -10.74 -5.95 18.60
N GLY A 372 -10.27 -6.70 19.60
CA GLY A 372 -11.16 -7.47 20.48
C GLY A 372 -11.70 -8.79 19.90
N SER A 373 -11.46 -9.11 18.63
CA SER A 373 -11.90 -10.37 18.03
C SER A 373 -11.29 -11.59 18.69
N VAL A 374 -12.15 -12.51 19.11
CA VAL A 374 -11.73 -13.80 19.70
C VAL A 374 -10.99 -14.66 18.67
N LEU A 375 -11.41 -14.62 17.40
CA LEU A 375 -10.74 -15.33 16.31
C LEU A 375 -9.34 -14.81 16.12
N ASN A 376 -9.17 -13.48 16.03
CA ASN A 376 -7.86 -12.85 15.87
C ASN A 376 -6.90 -13.25 17.00
N GLN A 377 -7.35 -13.15 18.27
CA GLN A 377 -6.55 -13.53 19.44
C GLN A 377 -6.14 -15.01 19.40
N LYS A 378 -7.05 -15.92 18.99
CA LYS A 378 -6.73 -17.35 18.86
C LYS A 378 -5.71 -17.60 17.75
N LEU A 379 -5.83 -16.90 16.62
CA LEU A 379 -4.88 -16.99 15.52
C LEU A 379 -3.50 -16.45 15.93
N GLN A 380 -3.44 -15.30 16.57
CA GLN A 380 -2.19 -14.75 17.11
C GLN A 380 -1.51 -15.71 18.08
N LYS A 381 -2.26 -16.23 19.05
CA LYS A 381 -1.73 -17.22 20.02
C LYS A 381 -1.20 -18.47 19.31
N LYS A 382 -1.88 -18.92 18.26
CA LYS A 382 -1.42 -20.07 17.46
C LYS A 382 -0.13 -19.77 16.71
N ASN A 383 -0.03 -18.60 16.09
CA ASN A 383 1.16 -18.16 15.39
C ASN A 383 2.35 -17.99 16.35
N ASP A 384 2.12 -17.45 17.55
CA ASP A 384 3.16 -17.34 18.59
C ASP A 384 3.69 -18.70 19.01
N GLN A 385 2.85 -19.72 19.11
CA GLN A 385 3.29 -21.08 19.37
C GLN A 385 4.21 -21.61 18.27
N ILE A 386 3.86 -21.36 17.00
CA ILE A 386 4.67 -21.78 15.86
C ILE A 386 5.99 -21.01 15.82
N LYS A 387 5.96 -19.70 16.09
CA LYS A 387 7.13 -18.83 16.15
C LYS A 387 8.13 -19.29 17.23
N LEU A 388 7.61 -19.65 18.41
CA LEU A 388 8.42 -20.10 19.54
C LEU A 388 9.01 -21.50 19.30
N ASN A 389 8.23 -22.42 18.76
CA ASN A 389 8.67 -23.79 18.57
C ASN A 389 8.19 -24.41 17.24
N PRO A 390 8.74 -23.98 16.09
CA PRO A 390 8.40 -24.56 14.79
C PRO A 390 8.73 -26.05 14.69
N MET A 391 9.70 -26.51 15.50
CA MET A 391 10.11 -27.91 15.52
C MET A 391 9.05 -28.87 16.09
N ASP A 392 7.98 -28.38 16.71
CA ASP A 392 6.86 -29.21 17.13
C ASP A 392 6.06 -29.78 15.95
N TYR A 393 6.20 -29.18 14.78
CA TYR A 393 5.57 -29.61 13.53
C TYR A 393 6.48 -30.45 12.63
N VAL A 394 7.74 -30.63 13.04
CA VAL A 394 8.70 -31.48 12.37
C VAL A 394 8.68 -32.85 13.01
N GLU A 395 8.82 -33.90 12.21
CA GLU A 395 8.89 -35.26 12.72
C GLU A 395 10.03 -35.44 13.71
N LYS A 396 9.70 -35.99 14.86
CA LYS A 396 10.65 -36.33 15.94
C LYS A 396 10.75 -37.83 16.08
N LYS A 397 11.94 -38.37 15.92
CA LYS A 397 12.19 -39.79 16.19
C LYS A 397 12.48 -39.97 17.69
N ILE A 398 11.66 -40.81 18.32
CA ILE A 398 11.91 -41.19 19.72
C ILE A 398 13.08 -42.16 19.73
N VAL A 399 14.14 -41.83 20.46
CA VAL A 399 15.30 -42.70 20.66
C VAL A 399 15.20 -43.29 22.06
N SER A 400 15.07 -44.60 22.14
CA SER A 400 15.21 -45.33 23.40
C SER A 400 16.65 -45.78 23.56
N TYR A 401 17.31 -45.44 24.67
CA TYR A 401 18.62 -45.96 25.03
C TYR A 401 18.45 -47.24 25.82
N LEU A 402 19.19 -48.28 25.42
CA LEU A 402 19.30 -49.51 26.16
C LEU A 402 20.17 -49.25 27.38
N ASP A 403 19.59 -49.43 28.57
CA ASP A 403 20.38 -49.44 29.82
C ASP A 403 21.08 -50.79 29.93
N TYR A 404 22.40 -50.77 29.89
CA TYR A 404 23.25 -51.99 30.02
C TYR A 404 23.00 -52.62 31.40
N GLY A 405 22.16 -53.62 31.44
CA GLY A 405 21.91 -54.40 32.67
C GLY A 405 20.43 -54.51 33.09
N LYS A 406 19.50 -53.94 32.35
CA LYS A 406 18.06 -54.13 32.57
C LYS A 406 17.34 -54.53 31.28
N PRO A 407 16.31 -55.41 31.37
CA PRO A 407 15.54 -55.75 30.18
C PRO A 407 14.93 -54.48 29.58
N PRO A 408 14.77 -54.38 28.25
CA PRO A 408 14.34 -53.18 27.55
C PRO A 408 12.87 -52.89 27.89
N LYS A 409 12.65 -52.21 28.97
CA LYS A 409 11.44 -51.46 29.18
C LYS A 409 11.68 -50.15 28.45
N GLY A 410 10.89 -49.86 27.44
CA GLY A 410 11.01 -48.65 26.62
C GLY A 410 11.06 -47.38 27.47
N TYR A 411 12.27 -47.01 27.88
CA TYR A 411 12.51 -45.74 28.57
C TYR A 411 12.83 -44.71 27.54
N SER A 412 11.96 -43.77 27.42
CA SER A 412 12.19 -42.57 26.64
C SER A 412 13.02 -41.61 27.49
N TYR A 413 14.20 -41.26 27.05
CA TYR A 413 14.99 -40.23 27.69
C TYR A 413 14.63 -38.87 27.20
N ILE A 414 14.70 -37.93 28.13
CA ILE A 414 14.34 -36.58 27.88
C ILE A 414 15.49 -35.66 27.87
N THR A 415 15.30 -34.73 26.97
CA THR A 415 15.77 -33.38 27.18
C THR A 415 14.80 -32.36 26.50
N SER A 416 13.51 -32.46 26.72
CA SER A 416 12.58 -31.52 26.12
C SER A 416 12.78 -30.08 26.64
N LEU A 417 13.23 -29.93 27.87
CA LEU A 417 13.60 -28.61 28.41
C LEU A 417 14.84 -28.00 27.69
N TYR A 418 15.80 -28.84 27.30
CA TYR A 418 17.03 -28.35 26.66
C TYR A 418 16.89 -28.10 25.18
N SER A 419 16.00 -28.79 24.47
CA SER A 419 15.78 -28.54 23.07
C SER A 419 15.20 -27.14 22.83
N GLY A 420 14.33 -26.66 23.70
CA GLY A 420 13.81 -25.29 23.66
C GLY A 420 14.88 -24.25 24.04
N MET A 421 15.69 -24.50 25.03
CA MET A 421 16.74 -23.55 25.46
C MET A 421 17.89 -23.44 24.45
N LEU A 422 18.28 -24.55 23.80
CA LEU A 422 19.28 -24.51 22.73
C LEU A 422 18.83 -23.70 21.52
N PHE A 423 17.55 -23.73 21.20
CA PHE A 423 17.01 -22.91 20.11
C PHE A 423 16.93 -21.42 20.47
N ASN A 424 16.70 -21.08 21.73
CA ASN A 424 16.69 -19.69 22.17
C ASN A 424 18.08 -19.07 22.28
N TYR A 425 19.14 -19.88 22.29
CA TYR A 425 20.51 -19.37 22.40
C TYR A 425 21.17 -19.07 21.05
N TYR A 426 20.59 -19.54 19.94
CA TYR A 426 21.10 -19.38 18.57
C TYR A 426 20.14 -18.65 17.62
N CYS A 427 19.10 -18.00 18.12
CA CYS A 427 18.22 -17.14 17.31
C CYS A 427 18.29 -15.70 17.76
#